data_27f4eecf4ab265dd468460df0d61baca
#
_entry.id   27f4eecf4ab265dd468460df0d61baca
#
_cell.length_a   1.000
_cell.length_b   1.000
_cell.length_c   1.000
_cell.angle_alpha   90.00
_cell.angle_beta   90.00
_cell.angle_gamma   90.00
#
_symmetry.space_group_name_H-M   'P 1'
#
loop_
_entity.id
_entity.type
_entity.pdbx_description
1 polymer ?
#
loop_
_entity_poly.entity_id
_entity_poly.type
_entity_poly.pdbx_seq_one_letter_code
_entity_poly.pdbx_strand_id
1 'polypeptide(L)'
;MIQLILAYTKTWDLLLAYDEGQLKLPDQSKQTSSKLTYQIALAAIEALKHDLGARNEATNLFGREREGGLDSILNNIEQTFGGEQLYKTPEEKAAHLLYFIIKDHPFTDGNKRIGSFMFLLYLKSQSMPIKLNENGLVALALLVAESNPNQKEMLIRLIVNLLIDK
;
A
#
# COMPACT_ATOMS: atom_id res chain seq x y z
N MET A 1 -16.41 28.78 10.12
CA MET A 1 -15.07 28.93 9.51
C MET A 1 -13.95 28.39 10.42
N ILE A 2 -13.84 28.85 11.68
CA ILE A 2 -12.81 28.37 12.63
C ILE A 2 -12.84 26.85 12.85
N GLN A 3 -14.02 26.25 12.99
CA GLN A 3 -14.16 24.81 13.14
C GLN A 3 -13.65 24.04 11.92
N LEU A 4 -13.84 24.56 10.72
CA LEU A 4 -13.31 23.96 9.50
C LEU A 4 -11.77 24.00 9.50
N ILE A 5 -11.20 25.12 9.88
CA ILE A 5 -9.75 25.30 10.01
C ILE A 5 -9.17 24.26 10.99
N LEU A 6 -9.76 24.16 12.19
CA LEU A 6 -9.31 23.22 13.21
C LEU A 6 -9.44 21.75 12.76
N ALA A 7 -10.53 21.43 12.06
CA ALA A 7 -10.75 20.07 11.55
C ALA A 7 -9.71 19.62 10.53
N TYR A 8 -9.19 20.55 9.73
CA TYR A 8 -8.24 20.21 8.65
C TYR A 8 -6.78 20.61 8.92
N THR A 9 -6.47 21.18 10.09
CA THR A 9 -5.09 21.61 10.42
C THR A 9 -4.07 20.47 10.29
N LYS A 10 -4.38 19.28 10.81
CA LYS A 10 -3.49 18.11 10.69
C LYS A 10 -3.23 17.72 9.23
N THR A 11 -4.25 17.80 8.38
CA THR A 11 -4.12 17.53 6.96
C THR A 11 -3.18 18.52 6.28
N TRP A 12 -3.29 19.78 6.62
CA TRP A 12 -2.44 20.83 6.07
C TRP A 12 -1.00 20.71 6.56
N ASP A 13 -0.78 20.38 7.82
CA ASP A 13 0.56 20.12 8.37
C ASP A 13 1.22 18.92 7.66
N LEU A 14 0.45 17.88 7.38
CA LEU A 14 0.93 16.70 6.65
C LEU A 14 1.31 17.06 5.21
N LEU A 15 0.46 17.85 4.53
CA LEU A 15 0.73 18.32 3.17
C LEU A 15 1.99 19.20 3.12
N LEU A 16 2.12 20.14 4.05
CA LEU A 16 3.29 21.01 4.13
C LEU A 16 4.58 20.20 4.36
N ALA A 17 4.55 19.27 5.31
CA ALA A 17 5.69 18.41 5.59
C ALA A 17 6.09 17.55 4.39
N TYR A 18 5.09 17.08 3.62
CA TYR A 18 5.34 16.36 2.37
C TYR A 18 6.00 17.25 1.32
N ASP A 19 5.46 18.44 1.08
CA ASP A 19 5.97 19.39 0.09
C ASP A 19 7.39 19.87 0.41
N GLU A 20 7.70 20.04 1.69
CA GLU A 20 9.02 20.44 2.16
C GLU A 20 10.02 19.29 2.29
N GLY A 21 9.60 18.05 2.02
CA GLY A 21 10.45 16.88 2.15
C GLY A 21 10.83 16.53 3.60
N GLN A 22 10.07 17.02 4.58
CA GLN A 22 10.34 16.87 6.01
C GLN A 22 9.50 15.80 6.70
N LEU A 23 8.67 15.09 5.95
CA LEU A 23 7.80 14.06 6.50
C LEU A 23 8.62 12.91 7.09
N LYS A 24 8.35 12.57 8.35
CA LYS A 24 9.04 11.50 9.08
C LYS A 24 8.13 10.30 9.25
N LEU A 25 8.73 9.12 9.44
CA LEU A 25 7.99 7.96 9.92
C LEU A 25 7.56 8.24 11.37
N PRO A 26 6.28 8.04 11.70
CA PRO A 26 5.81 8.15 13.07
C PRO A 26 6.34 7.00 13.93
N ASP A 27 6.38 7.19 15.24
CA ASP A 27 6.71 6.12 16.18
C ASP A 27 5.68 4.99 16.08
N GLN A 28 6.17 3.78 15.87
CA GLN A 28 5.35 2.60 15.62
C GLN A 28 5.64 1.55 16.67
N SER A 29 4.60 0.95 17.22
CA SER A 29 4.73 0.06 18.37
C SER A 29 4.47 -1.42 18.07
N LYS A 30 3.91 -1.78 16.92
CA LYS A 30 3.52 -3.17 16.64
C LYS A 30 4.49 -3.84 15.68
N GLN A 31 4.94 -5.03 16.06
CA GLN A 31 5.58 -5.96 15.12
C GLN A 31 4.51 -6.71 14.32
N THR A 32 4.88 -7.16 13.12
CA THR A 32 4.01 -8.00 12.28
C THR A 32 3.73 -9.33 12.94
N SER A 33 2.46 -9.73 12.98
CA SER A 33 2.00 -10.97 13.59
C SER A 33 1.96 -12.15 12.63
N SER A 34 1.81 -11.90 11.34
CA SER A 34 1.73 -12.94 10.30
C SER A 34 2.26 -12.45 8.96
N LYS A 35 2.67 -13.38 8.12
CA LYS A 35 3.11 -13.11 6.74
C LYS A 35 1.97 -13.35 5.76
N LEU A 36 1.87 -12.48 4.76
CA LEU A 36 1.02 -12.74 3.58
C LEU A 36 1.75 -13.71 2.66
N THR A 37 1.28 -14.95 2.58
CA THR A 37 1.89 -15.96 1.71
C THR A 37 1.48 -15.78 0.24
N TYR A 38 2.31 -16.25 -0.68
CA TYR A 38 2.01 -16.23 -2.11
C TYR A 38 0.67 -16.93 -2.43
N GLN A 39 0.41 -18.08 -1.80
CA GLN A 39 -0.82 -18.84 -2.01
C GLN A 39 -2.07 -18.05 -1.58
N ILE A 40 -2.02 -17.38 -0.43
CA ILE A 40 -3.13 -16.55 0.06
C ILE A 40 -3.34 -15.36 -0.88
N ALA A 41 -2.27 -14.69 -1.27
CA ALA A 41 -2.33 -13.55 -2.18
C ALA A 41 -2.89 -13.95 -3.55
N LEU A 42 -2.40 -15.05 -4.12
CA LEU A 42 -2.87 -15.55 -5.41
C LEU A 42 -4.36 -15.91 -5.37
N ALA A 43 -4.80 -16.63 -4.34
CA ALA A 43 -6.21 -17.00 -4.17
C ALA A 43 -7.11 -15.76 -4.07
N ALA A 44 -6.67 -14.73 -3.35
CA ALA A 44 -7.40 -13.48 -3.22
C ALA A 44 -7.49 -12.72 -4.56
N ILE A 45 -6.42 -12.69 -5.34
CA ILE A 45 -6.38 -12.06 -6.66
C ILE A 45 -7.29 -12.80 -7.65
N GLU A 46 -7.29 -14.14 -7.64
CA GLU A 46 -8.19 -14.93 -8.47
C GLU A 46 -9.66 -14.69 -8.11
N ALA A 47 -9.98 -14.59 -6.82
CA ALA A 47 -11.33 -14.24 -6.38
C ALA A 47 -11.75 -12.84 -6.84
N LEU A 48 -10.85 -11.86 -6.74
CA LEU A 48 -11.08 -10.50 -7.23
C LEU A 48 -11.30 -10.50 -8.76
N LYS A 49 -10.48 -11.21 -9.50
CA LYS A 49 -10.60 -11.37 -10.96
C LYS A 49 -11.95 -11.95 -11.36
N HIS A 50 -12.38 -13.00 -10.67
CA HIS A 50 -13.66 -13.65 -10.92
C HIS A 50 -14.83 -12.67 -10.67
N ASP A 51 -14.81 -11.97 -9.54
CA ASP A 51 -15.86 -10.99 -9.19
C ASP A 51 -15.92 -9.82 -10.20
N LEU A 52 -14.77 -9.24 -10.55
CA LEU A 52 -14.70 -8.16 -11.53
C LEU A 52 -15.08 -8.63 -12.94
N GLY A 53 -14.70 -9.86 -13.32
CA GLY A 53 -15.08 -10.47 -14.58
C GLY A 53 -16.59 -10.67 -14.72
N ALA A 54 -17.24 -11.12 -13.64
CA ALA A 54 -18.70 -11.28 -13.59
C ALA A 54 -19.46 -9.95 -13.79
N ARG A 55 -18.83 -8.82 -13.42
CA ARG A 55 -19.36 -7.47 -13.60
C ARG A 55 -18.88 -6.79 -14.88
N ASN A 56 -18.16 -7.50 -15.74
CA ASN A 56 -17.50 -6.95 -16.94
C ASN A 56 -16.51 -5.79 -16.65
N GLU A 57 -15.90 -5.80 -15.48
CA GLU A 57 -14.94 -4.78 -15.04
C GLU A 57 -13.47 -5.23 -15.16
N ALA A 58 -13.22 -6.45 -15.60
CA ALA A 58 -11.89 -7.00 -15.82
C ALA A 58 -11.82 -7.82 -17.10
N THR A 59 -10.67 -7.70 -17.79
CA THR A 59 -10.34 -8.51 -18.97
C THR A 59 -9.66 -9.83 -18.55
N ASN A 60 -9.43 -10.72 -19.53
CA ASN A 60 -8.66 -11.96 -19.31
C ASN A 60 -7.21 -11.72 -18.89
N LEU A 61 -6.68 -10.52 -19.13
CA LEU A 61 -5.32 -10.12 -18.76
C LEU A 61 -5.20 -9.63 -17.32
N PHE A 62 -6.34 -9.31 -16.68
CA PHE A 62 -6.35 -8.85 -15.30
C PHE A 62 -5.76 -9.91 -14.36
N GLY A 63 -4.79 -9.53 -13.54
CA GLY A 63 -4.14 -10.42 -12.59
C GLY A 63 -3.28 -11.51 -13.23
N ARG A 64 -3.01 -11.44 -14.54
CA ARG A 64 -2.06 -12.35 -15.19
C ARG A 64 -0.65 -11.97 -14.76
N GLU A 65 -0.07 -12.82 -13.92
CA GLU A 65 1.25 -12.57 -13.35
C GLU A 65 2.34 -12.67 -14.41
N ARG A 66 3.28 -11.74 -14.35
CA ARG A 66 4.58 -11.82 -15.01
C ARG A 66 5.51 -12.67 -14.15
N GLU A 67 6.39 -13.38 -14.77
CA GLU A 67 7.25 -14.41 -14.18
C GLU A 67 7.84 -14.00 -12.81
N GLY A 68 7.37 -14.65 -11.75
CA GLY A 68 7.86 -14.48 -10.38
C GLY A 68 7.63 -13.11 -9.73
N GLY A 69 6.85 -12.23 -10.36
CA GLY A 69 6.72 -10.83 -9.92
C GLY A 69 6.09 -10.67 -8.54
N LEU A 70 4.97 -11.32 -8.28
CA LEU A 70 4.28 -11.23 -6.99
C LEU A 70 5.07 -11.87 -5.86
N ASP A 71 5.61 -13.06 -6.09
CA ASP A 71 6.40 -13.78 -5.08
C ASP A 71 7.65 -12.96 -4.68
N SER A 72 8.32 -12.37 -5.66
CA SER A 72 9.46 -11.47 -5.43
C SER A 72 9.09 -10.28 -4.54
N ILE A 73 7.94 -9.64 -4.78
CA ILE A 73 7.47 -8.51 -3.98
C ILE A 73 7.12 -8.95 -2.55
N LEU A 74 6.41 -10.08 -2.39
CA LEU A 74 6.06 -10.61 -1.06
C LEU A 74 7.31 -10.97 -0.24
N ASN A 75 8.31 -11.54 -0.86
CA ASN A 75 9.60 -11.81 -0.21
C ASN A 75 10.34 -10.52 0.13
N ASN A 76 10.26 -9.52 -0.72
CA ASN A 76 10.93 -8.23 -0.52
C ASN A 76 10.40 -7.49 0.72
N ILE A 77 9.10 -7.48 0.96
CA ILE A 77 8.55 -6.82 2.16
C ILE A 77 8.90 -7.54 3.48
N GLU A 78 9.31 -8.80 3.40
CA GLU A 78 9.72 -9.63 4.55
C GLU A 78 11.24 -9.74 4.69
N GLN A 79 12.02 -9.06 3.85
CA GLN A 79 13.47 -9.18 3.87
C GLN A 79 14.09 -8.70 5.18
N THR A 80 15.22 -9.33 5.53
CA THR A 80 16.01 -8.99 6.72
C THR A 80 17.40 -8.53 6.31
N PHE A 81 17.98 -7.67 7.15
CA PHE A 81 19.36 -7.26 7.06
C PHE A 81 20.02 -7.37 8.44
N GLY A 82 21.11 -8.12 8.54
CA GLY A 82 21.77 -8.35 9.82
C GLY A 82 20.90 -9.04 10.88
N GLY A 83 19.89 -9.83 10.47
CA GLY A 83 18.96 -10.50 11.38
C GLY A 83 17.75 -9.65 11.78
N GLU A 84 17.71 -8.38 11.38
CA GLU A 84 16.56 -7.49 11.62
C GLU A 84 15.72 -7.32 10.36
N GLN A 85 14.39 -7.19 10.50
CA GLN A 85 13.51 -6.89 9.39
C GLN A 85 13.79 -5.48 8.87
N LEU A 86 13.90 -5.36 7.53
CA LEU A 86 14.11 -4.07 6.88
C LEU A 86 12.90 -3.14 7.08
N TYR A 87 11.69 -3.68 6.93
CA TYR A 87 10.44 -2.99 7.22
C TYR A 87 9.84 -3.57 8.50
N LYS A 88 9.85 -2.78 9.58
CA LYS A 88 9.61 -3.29 10.94
C LYS A 88 8.14 -3.41 11.31
N THR A 89 7.26 -2.66 10.65
CA THR A 89 5.86 -2.53 11.05
C THR A 89 4.90 -2.93 9.94
N PRO A 90 3.66 -3.31 10.29
CA PRO A 90 2.64 -3.62 9.30
C PRO A 90 2.37 -2.47 8.33
N GLU A 91 2.40 -1.25 8.82
CA GLU A 91 2.17 -0.03 8.02
C GLU A 91 3.26 0.15 6.97
N GLU A 92 4.53 -0.02 7.34
CA GLU A 92 5.65 0.04 6.41
C GLU A 92 5.58 -1.06 5.36
N LYS A 93 5.27 -2.29 5.76
CA LYS A 93 5.11 -3.41 4.85
C LYS A 93 3.94 -3.21 3.89
N ALA A 94 2.79 -2.75 4.39
CA ALA A 94 1.62 -2.43 3.57
C ALA A 94 1.94 -1.32 2.55
N ALA A 95 2.62 -0.27 2.99
CA ALA A 95 3.01 0.85 2.13
C ALA A 95 3.95 0.39 1.01
N HIS A 96 4.95 -0.42 1.32
CA HIS A 96 5.86 -0.98 0.33
C HIS A 96 5.17 -1.96 -0.61
N LEU A 97 4.24 -2.78 -0.12
CA LEU A 97 3.45 -3.69 -0.95
C LEU A 97 2.65 -2.93 -2.01
N LEU A 98 1.94 -1.88 -1.60
CA LEU A 98 1.21 -0.99 -2.52
C LEU A 98 2.17 -0.37 -3.55
N TYR A 99 3.27 0.19 -3.09
CA TYR A 99 4.26 0.85 -3.93
C TYR A 99 4.85 -0.11 -4.97
N PHE A 100 5.34 -1.26 -4.56
CA PHE A 100 5.98 -2.21 -5.46
C PHE A 100 5.01 -2.80 -6.49
N ILE A 101 3.80 -3.16 -6.10
CA ILE A 101 2.82 -3.69 -7.07
C ILE A 101 2.50 -2.64 -8.13
N ILE A 102 2.32 -1.38 -7.75
CA ILE A 102 2.02 -0.31 -8.71
C ILE A 102 3.23 0.03 -9.59
N LYS A 103 4.44 0.09 -9.03
CA LYS A 103 5.63 0.53 -9.76
C LYS A 103 6.32 -0.58 -10.55
N ASP A 104 6.39 -1.79 -10.01
CA ASP A 104 7.11 -2.90 -10.64
C ASP A 104 6.24 -3.67 -11.65
N HIS A 105 4.93 -3.42 -11.66
CA HIS A 105 3.98 -4.03 -12.59
C HIS A 105 4.10 -5.56 -12.67
N PRO A 106 3.91 -6.30 -11.55
CA PRO A 106 4.00 -7.76 -11.56
C PRO A 106 2.91 -8.44 -12.37
N PHE A 107 1.87 -7.70 -12.76
CA PHE A 107 0.77 -8.21 -13.58
C PHE A 107 0.72 -7.53 -14.94
N THR A 108 0.16 -8.21 -15.91
CA THR A 108 -0.06 -7.66 -17.25
C THR A 108 -1.09 -6.53 -17.24
N ASP A 109 -2.13 -6.67 -16.41
CA ASP A 109 -3.17 -5.65 -16.20
C ASP A 109 -3.67 -5.69 -14.76
N GLY A 110 -4.16 -4.55 -14.29
CA GLY A 110 -4.79 -4.40 -12.99
C GLY A 110 -3.84 -4.06 -11.83
N ASN A 111 -2.61 -3.65 -12.07
CA ASN A 111 -1.63 -3.40 -11.01
C ASN A 111 -2.10 -2.37 -9.96
N LYS A 112 -2.78 -1.28 -10.36
CA LYS A 112 -3.31 -0.30 -9.40
C LYS A 112 -4.43 -0.90 -8.53
N ARG A 113 -5.36 -1.63 -9.15
CA ARG A 113 -6.48 -2.27 -8.43
C ARG A 113 -6.00 -3.40 -7.54
N ILE A 114 -5.10 -4.24 -8.04
CA ILE A 114 -4.51 -5.35 -7.28
C ILE A 114 -3.63 -4.81 -6.15
N GLY A 115 -2.80 -3.80 -6.41
CA GLY A 115 -1.99 -3.15 -5.39
C GLY A 115 -2.82 -2.59 -4.24
N SER A 116 -3.89 -1.88 -4.57
CA SER A 116 -4.84 -1.35 -3.58
C SER A 116 -5.55 -2.47 -2.80
N PHE A 117 -5.96 -3.53 -3.47
CA PHE A 117 -6.60 -4.68 -2.84
C PHE A 117 -5.64 -5.44 -1.90
N MET A 118 -4.41 -5.68 -2.35
CA MET A 118 -3.38 -6.33 -1.53
C MET A 118 -3.00 -5.49 -0.31
N PHE A 119 -2.93 -4.19 -0.45
CA PHE A 119 -2.72 -3.25 0.64
C PHE A 119 -3.80 -3.41 1.74
N LEU A 120 -5.07 -3.40 1.35
CA LEU A 120 -6.18 -3.60 2.26
C LEU A 120 -6.19 -5.00 2.89
N LEU A 121 -5.95 -6.03 2.10
CA LEU A 121 -5.89 -7.42 2.56
C LEU A 121 -4.78 -7.60 3.59
N TYR A 122 -3.61 -7.03 3.33
CA TYR A 122 -2.48 -7.09 4.26
C TYR A 122 -2.81 -6.42 5.59
N LEU A 123 -3.33 -5.19 5.57
CA LEU A 123 -3.73 -4.48 6.79
C LEU A 123 -4.79 -5.26 7.58
N LYS A 124 -5.77 -5.82 6.88
CA LYS A 124 -6.80 -6.66 7.51
C LYS A 124 -6.20 -7.90 8.15
N SER A 125 -5.25 -8.56 7.49
CA SER A 125 -4.55 -9.75 8.02
C SER A 125 -3.78 -9.45 9.31
N GLN A 126 -3.35 -8.21 9.49
CA GLN A 126 -2.65 -7.72 10.69
C GLN A 126 -3.61 -7.16 11.75
N SER A 127 -4.92 -7.27 11.54
CA SER A 127 -5.96 -6.67 12.40
C SER A 127 -5.79 -5.16 12.58
N MET A 128 -5.28 -4.50 11.54
CA MET A 128 -5.08 -3.06 11.54
C MET A 128 -6.36 -2.34 11.10
N PRO A 129 -6.75 -1.25 11.77
CA PRO A 129 -7.86 -0.43 11.32
C PRO A 129 -7.49 0.24 9.99
N ILE A 130 -8.42 0.24 9.05
CA ILE A 130 -8.27 0.93 7.77
C ILE A 130 -8.92 2.31 7.93
N LYS A 131 -8.10 3.35 8.04
CA LYS A 131 -8.57 4.73 8.25
C LYS A 131 -8.67 5.55 6.96
N LEU A 132 -8.18 4.98 5.87
CA LEU A 132 -8.25 5.58 4.55
C LEU A 132 -9.57 5.17 3.89
N ASN A 133 -10.36 6.16 3.45
CA ASN A 133 -11.58 5.88 2.69
C ASN A 133 -11.27 5.48 1.23
N GLU A 134 -12.28 5.01 0.51
CA GLU A 134 -12.13 4.52 -0.87
C GLU A 134 -11.54 5.58 -1.80
N ASN A 135 -12.01 6.82 -1.73
CA ASN A 135 -11.51 7.91 -2.57
C ASN A 135 -10.06 8.26 -2.24
N GLY A 136 -9.69 8.24 -0.96
CA GLY A 136 -8.32 8.44 -0.52
C GLY A 136 -7.38 7.35 -1.04
N LEU A 137 -7.83 6.11 -1.04
CA LEU A 137 -7.05 4.99 -1.59
C LEU A 137 -6.85 5.12 -3.10
N VAL A 138 -7.87 5.51 -3.85
CA VAL A 138 -7.76 5.79 -5.30
C VAL A 138 -6.76 6.90 -5.55
N ALA A 139 -6.86 8.02 -4.85
CA ALA A 139 -5.93 9.14 -4.98
C ALA A 139 -4.49 8.72 -4.68
N LEU A 140 -4.30 7.92 -3.64
CA LEU A 140 -3.00 7.41 -3.24
C LEU A 140 -2.39 6.48 -4.30
N ALA A 141 -3.18 5.56 -4.85
CA ALA A 141 -2.73 4.67 -5.92
C ALA A 141 -2.30 5.45 -7.18
N LEU A 142 -3.05 6.49 -7.54
CA LEU A 142 -2.71 7.37 -8.66
C LEU A 142 -1.44 8.18 -8.39
N LEU A 143 -1.28 8.71 -7.18
CA LEU A 143 -0.09 9.43 -6.76
C LEU A 143 1.16 8.54 -6.85
N VAL A 144 1.08 7.30 -6.36
CA VAL A 144 2.18 6.32 -6.49
C VAL A 144 2.49 6.05 -7.95
N ALA A 145 1.46 5.80 -8.78
CA ALA A 145 1.65 5.50 -10.21
C ALA A 145 2.38 6.61 -10.97
N GLU A 146 2.05 7.87 -10.69
CA GLU A 146 2.63 9.04 -11.35
C GLU A 146 3.97 9.49 -10.76
N SER A 147 4.38 8.96 -9.61
CA SER A 147 5.59 9.41 -8.92
C SER A 147 6.87 8.99 -9.61
N ASN A 148 7.92 9.80 -9.43
CA ASN A 148 9.28 9.42 -9.79
C ASN A 148 9.90 8.48 -8.76
N PRO A 149 10.84 7.58 -9.15
CA PRO A 149 11.50 6.66 -8.22
C PRO A 149 12.20 7.34 -7.04
N ASN A 150 12.70 8.56 -7.23
CA ASN A 150 13.34 9.34 -6.15
C ASN A 150 12.36 9.83 -5.08
N GLN A 151 11.05 9.75 -5.32
CA GLN A 151 9.98 10.12 -4.37
C GLN A 151 9.51 8.95 -3.50
N LYS A 152 10.05 7.74 -3.71
CA LYS A 152 9.62 6.52 -2.99
C LYS A 152 9.60 6.71 -1.48
N GLU A 153 10.70 7.12 -0.90
CA GLU A 153 10.83 7.31 0.55
C GLU A 153 9.75 8.25 1.11
N MET A 154 9.50 9.35 0.42
CA MET A 154 8.51 10.34 0.83
C MET A 154 7.09 9.80 0.74
N LEU A 155 6.80 9.03 -0.32
CA LEU A 155 5.49 8.38 -0.49
C LEU A 155 5.24 7.31 0.57
N ILE A 156 6.24 6.50 0.90
CA ILE A 156 6.12 5.51 1.96
C ILE A 156 5.80 6.22 3.29
N ARG A 157 6.51 7.29 3.62
CA ARG A 157 6.26 8.08 4.84
C ARG A 157 4.85 8.68 4.86
N LEU A 158 4.37 9.17 3.72
CA LEU A 158 3.01 9.68 3.58
C LEU A 158 1.98 8.60 3.86
N ILE A 159 2.11 7.43 3.23
CA ILE A 159 1.18 6.31 3.41
C ILE A 159 1.14 5.88 4.89
N VAL A 160 2.30 5.71 5.51
CA VAL A 160 2.38 5.30 6.92
C VAL A 160 1.72 6.35 7.83
N ASN A 161 1.96 7.63 7.59
CA ASN A 161 1.31 8.71 8.36
C ASN A 161 -0.22 8.73 8.19
N LEU A 162 -0.73 8.39 7.01
CA LEU A 162 -2.17 8.30 6.76
C LEU A 162 -2.83 7.11 7.48
N LEU A 163 -2.08 6.05 7.75
CA LEU A 163 -2.57 4.86 8.45
C LEU A 163 -2.56 5.00 9.97
N ILE A 164 -1.71 5.85 10.51
CA ILE A 164 -1.54 6.03 11.95
C ILE A 164 -2.39 7.22 12.43
N ASP A 165 -3.25 6.95 13.39
CA ASP A 165 -3.99 7.99 14.10
C ASP A 165 -3.11 8.58 15.21
N LYS A 166 -2.94 9.88 15.18
CA LYS A 166 -2.32 10.64 16.27
C LYS A 166 -3.36 11.37 17.08
#